data_53798ccf95f6607ae78d7ee3e016cc5f
#
_entry.id   53798ccf95f6607ae78d7ee3e016cc5f
#
_cell.length_a   1.000
_cell.length_b   1.000
_cell.length_c   1.000
_cell.angle_alpha   90.00
_cell.angle_beta   90.00
_cell.angle_gamma   90.00
#
_symmetry.space_group_name_H-M   'P 1'
#
loop_
_entity.id
_entity.type
_entity.pdbx_description
1 polymer ?
#
loop_
_entity_poly.entity_id
_entity_poly.type
_entity_poly.pdbx_seq_one_letter_code
_entity_poly.pdbx_strand_id
1 'polypeptide(L)'
;MKSRTIWTVILGVLLVCCIAVAYTLTKSQAGASPSGESIATIGGKSVTREEWLKEMEDQYGKSTLEDMINVRVVEQLAKKNDIKVSKSEIDREFLLIKAVNNSFYEDEHTTEKEWQDQIRYNILLEELLTRDIDISNSEMKSFYNKNKELYQFDDSYRIRHIVVKDEEEAREVLKELEGGSSFEAVAAERSTDRYTSPYGGDLGFVTEASDNIPSAYIEEAKTLNEDEWSEEPIKVSNGYAVIQLKEKLKARTFSYAEVKDQIRGQIAMDQLGDKATVKTLWKEADVSWFYGEKSTK
;
A
#
# COMPACT_ATOMS: atom_id res chain seq x y z
N MET A 1 48.67 69.78 18.60
CA MET A 1 49.20 68.47 18.12
C MET A 1 48.43 67.26 18.63
N LYS A 2 47.85 67.26 19.82
CA LYS A 2 47.16 66.08 20.42
C LYS A 2 45.86 65.65 19.71
N SER A 3 45.14 66.56 19.07
CA SER A 3 43.86 66.23 18.38
C SER A 3 44.07 65.43 17.09
N ARG A 4 45.08 65.68 16.29
CA ARG A 4 45.35 64.96 15.04
C ARG A 4 45.74 63.49 15.30
N THR A 5 46.47 63.21 16.37
CA THR A 5 46.90 61.86 16.76
C THR A 5 45.74 61.01 17.25
N ILE A 6 44.76 61.60 17.93
CA ILE A 6 43.54 60.90 18.36
C ILE A 6 42.69 60.52 17.18
N TRP A 7 42.51 61.40 16.20
CA TRP A 7 41.73 61.08 14.99
C TRP A 7 42.37 59.99 14.13
N THR A 8 43.70 59.95 14.04
CA THR A 8 44.40 58.87 13.30
C THR A 8 44.28 57.53 13.96
N VAL A 9 44.27 57.47 15.32
CA VAL A 9 44.04 56.23 16.06
C VAL A 9 42.61 55.74 15.92
N ILE A 10 41.62 56.63 16.00
CA ILE A 10 40.20 56.29 15.79
C ILE A 10 39.95 55.75 14.36
N LEU A 11 40.55 56.39 13.34
CA LEU A 11 40.43 55.91 11.96
C LEU A 11 41.07 54.54 11.75
N GLY A 12 42.22 54.29 12.40
CA GLY A 12 42.91 53.01 12.40
C GLY A 12 42.06 51.87 13.02
N VAL A 13 41.46 52.16 14.19
CA VAL A 13 40.57 51.18 14.90
C VAL A 13 39.32 50.91 14.05
N LEU A 14 38.70 51.94 13.45
CA LEU A 14 37.56 51.77 12.56
C LEU A 14 37.92 50.94 11.33
N LEU A 15 39.08 51.11 10.74
CA LEU A 15 39.53 50.36 9.57
C LEU A 15 39.76 48.86 9.95
N VAL A 16 40.37 48.60 11.11
CA VAL A 16 40.54 47.22 11.61
C VAL A 16 39.20 46.56 11.91
N CYS A 17 38.26 47.31 12.51
CA CYS A 17 36.90 46.80 12.73
C CYS A 17 36.17 46.51 11.43
N CYS A 18 36.29 47.39 10.42
CA CYS A 18 35.67 47.12 9.11
C CYS A 18 36.30 45.93 8.39
N ILE A 19 37.61 45.71 8.50
CA ILE A 19 38.28 44.53 7.94
C ILE A 19 37.87 43.27 8.70
N ALA A 20 37.74 43.32 10.03
CA ALA A 20 37.28 42.19 10.85
C ALA A 20 35.82 41.83 10.51
N VAL A 21 34.94 42.83 10.36
CA VAL A 21 33.53 42.61 9.92
C VAL A 21 33.47 42.08 8.51
N ALA A 22 34.25 42.62 7.58
CA ALA A 22 34.33 42.10 6.22
C ALA A 22 34.84 40.66 6.17
N TYR A 23 35.85 40.32 6.99
CA TYR A 23 36.39 38.96 7.14
C TYR A 23 35.38 37.98 7.72
N THR A 24 34.61 38.39 8.74
CA THR A 24 33.53 37.55 9.28
C THR A 24 32.38 37.38 8.33
N LEU A 25 31.99 38.41 7.55
CA LEU A 25 30.97 38.35 6.49
C LEU A 25 31.42 37.46 5.34
N THR A 26 32.67 37.56 4.88
CA THR A 26 33.19 36.67 3.84
C THR A 26 33.35 35.22 4.29
N LYS A 27 33.70 35.00 5.58
CA LYS A 27 33.83 33.68 6.14
C LYS A 27 32.43 33.00 6.39
N SER A 28 31.40 33.79 6.71
CA SER A 28 30.02 33.31 6.77
C SER A 28 29.42 33.03 5.39
N GLN A 29 29.89 33.70 4.33
CA GLN A 29 29.50 33.38 2.95
C GLN A 29 30.32 32.25 2.33
N ALA A 30 31.54 31.97 2.81
CA ALA A 30 32.34 30.83 2.33
C ALA A 30 31.85 29.48 2.87
N GLY A 31 30.89 29.50 3.79
CA GLY A 31 30.21 28.31 4.33
C GLY A 31 28.73 28.17 3.89
N ALA A 32 28.24 29.06 3.03
CA ALA A 32 26.95 28.89 2.40
C ALA A 32 27.11 27.84 1.29
N SER A 33 26.89 26.59 1.62
CA SER A 33 26.59 25.55 0.62
C SER A 33 25.50 26.06 -0.33
N PRO A 34 25.59 25.78 -1.63
CA PRO A 34 24.54 26.19 -2.56
C PRO A 34 23.20 25.69 -2.05
N SER A 35 22.32 26.62 -1.77
CA SER A 35 20.90 26.58 -1.47
C SER A 35 20.25 25.18 -1.50
N GLY A 36 20.19 24.51 -0.33
CA GLY A 36 19.39 23.32 -0.17
C GLY A 36 19.59 22.72 1.21
N GLU A 37 18.49 22.36 1.87
CA GLU A 37 18.51 21.55 3.09
C GLU A 37 19.33 20.27 2.83
N SER A 38 20.40 20.04 3.62
CA SER A 38 21.17 18.80 3.53
C SER A 38 20.35 17.66 4.13
N ILE A 39 20.06 16.65 3.34
CA ILE A 39 19.31 15.45 3.77
C ILE A 39 20.22 14.26 4.04
N ALA A 40 21.45 14.27 3.51
CA ALA A 40 22.47 13.28 3.80
C ALA A 40 23.87 13.90 3.69
N THR A 41 24.85 13.32 4.40
CA THR A 41 26.26 13.74 4.29
C THR A 41 27.16 12.51 4.19
N ILE A 42 28.01 12.47 3.18
CA ILE A 42 28.90 11.35 2.88
C ILE A 42 30.32 11.91 2.74
N GLY A 43 31.20 11.58 3.70
CA GLY A 43 32.60 12.03 3.66
C GLY A 43 32.75 13.56 3.61
N GLY A 44 31.87 14.31 4.26
CA GLY A 44 31.86 15.77 4.28
C GLY A 44 31.19 16.43 3.07
N LYS A 45 30.68 15.65 2.12
CA LYS A 45 29.85 16.15 1.00
C LYS A 45 28.38 15.94 1.31
N SER A 46 27.59 17.00 1.14
CA SER A 46 26.14 16.97 1.37
C SER A 46 25.41 16.52 0.10
N VAL A 47 24.38 15.69 0.31
CA VAL A 47 23.29 15.51 -0.67
C VAL A 47 22.18 16.47 -0.27
N THR A 48 21.79 17.35 -1.17
CA THR A 48 20.74 18.34 -0.90
C THR A 48 19.34 17.80 -1.23
N ARG A 49 18.31 18.39 -0.59
CA ARG A 49 16.91 18.09 -0.92
C ARG A 49 16.61 18.37 -2.41
N GLU A 50 17.21 19.42 -2.98
CA GLU A 50 17.01 19.80 -4.38
C GLU A 50 17.58 18.71 -5.32
N GLU A 51 18.79 18.22 -5.07
CA GLU A 51 19.41 17.12 -5.84
C GLU A 51 18.56 15.84 -5.74
N TRP A 52 18.09 15.49 -4.54
CA TRP A 52 17.25 14.35 -4.33
C TRP A 52 15.89 14.47 -5.02
N LEU A 53 15.20 15.62 -4.90
CA LEU A 53 13.92 15.86 -5.56
C LEU A 53 14.05 15.85 -7.08
N LYS A 54 15.17 16.43 -7.60
CA LYS A 54 15.43 16.38 -9.04
C LYS A 54 15.61 14.96 -9.54
N GLU A 55 16.36 14.12 -8.83
CA GLU A 55 16.54 12.70 -9.19
C GLU A 55 15.21 11.95 -9.14
N MET A 56 14.38 12.20 -8.12
CA MET A 56 13.04 11.63 -8.02
C MET A 56 12.13 12.07 -9.17
N GLU A 57 12.18 13.35 -9.55
CA GLU A 57 11.42 13.88 -10.69
C GLU A 57 11.89 13.28 -12.01
N ASP A 58 13.20 13.19 -12.23
CA ASP A 58 13.79 12.62 -13.44
C ASP A 58 13.42 11.12 -13.60
N GLN A 59 13.37 10.34 -12.48
CA GLN A 59 13.07 8.90 -12.51
C GLN A 59 11.56 8.63 -12.49
N TYR A 60 10.80 9.31 -11.65
CA TYR A 60 9.40 8.96 -11.32
C TYR A 60 8.40 10.08 -11.63
N GLY A 61 8.86 11.30 -11.87
CA GLY A 61 8.01 12.49 -11.94
C GLY A 61 6.90 12.38 -12.98
N LYS A 62 7.19 11.80 -14.15
CA LYS A 62 6.18 11.65 -15.21
C LYS A 62 5.08 10.67 -14.81
N SER A 63 5.42 9.48 -14.31
CA SER A 63 4.43 8.47 -13.90
C SER A 63 3.65 8.94 -12.68
N THR A 64 4.32 9.48 -11.68
CA THR A 64 3.66 10.01 -10.49
C THR A 64 2.66 11.11 -10.82
N LEU A 65 3.04 12.06 -11.70
CA LEU A 65 2.12 13.13 -12.12
C LEU A 65 0.95 12.57 -12.93
N GLU A 66 1.20 11.58 -13.80
CA GLU A 66 0.14 10.89 -14.56
C GLU A 66 -0.87 10.22 -13.62
N ASP A 67 -0.40 9.50 -12.59
CA ASP A 67 -1.26 8.85 -11.60
C ASP A 67 -2.07 9.88 -10.81
N MET A 68 -1.44 10.98 -10.38
CA MET A 68 -2.14 12.08 -9.70
C MET A 68 -3.23 12.72 -10.59
N ILE A 69 -2.97 12.88 -11.89
CA ILE A 69 -3.94 13.38 -12.86
C ILE A 69 -5.09 12.38 -13.00
N ASN A 70 -4.78 11.09 -13.17
CA ASN A 70 -5.76 10.04 -13.33
C ASN A 70 -6.76 10.01 -12.17
N VAL A 71 -6.27 10.05 -10.93
CA VAL A 71 -7.13 10.10 -9.74
C VAL A 71 -8.05 11.33 -9.76
N ARG A 72 -7.51 12.50 -10.05
CA ARG A 72 -8.29 13.77 -10.08
C ARG A 72 -9.30 13.79 -11.23
N VAL A 73 -8.96 13.24 -12.40
CA VAL A 73 -9.87 13.12 -13.54
C VAL A 73 -11.07 12.25 -13.17
N VAL A 74 -10.83 11.09 -12.59
CA VAL A 74 -11.89 10.17 -12.17
C VAL A 74 -12.80 10.83 -11.13
N GLU A 75 -12.24 11.44 -10.09
CA GLU A 75 -13.02 12.13 -9.06
C GLU A 75 -13.86 13.30 -9.61
N GLN A 76 -13.25 14.13 -10.47
CA GLN A 76 -13.92 15.27 -11.08
C GLN A 76 -15.09 14.83 -11.98
N LEU A 77 -14.85 13.82 -12.84
CA LEU A 77 -15.88 13.34 -13.76
C LEU A 77 -16.97 12.54 -13.06
N ALA A 78 -16.62 11.75 -12.04
CA ALA A 78 -17.60 11.07 -11.20
C ALA A 78 -18.55 12.08 -10.53
N LYS A 79 -18.00 13.16 -9.95
CA LYS A 79 -18.81 14.25 -9.38
C LYS A 79 -19.66 14.96 -10.42
N LYS A 80 -19.13 15.23 -11.62
CA LYS A 80 -19.85 15.90 -12.72
C LYS A 80 -21.03 15.05 -13.22
N ASN A 81 -20.88 13.73 -13.24
CA ASN A 81 -21.88 12.79 -13.71
C ASN A 81 -22.76 12.21 -12.58
N ASP A 82 -22.65 12.72 -11.34
CA ASP A 82 -23.36 12.24 -10.13
C ASP A 82 -23.16 10.74 -9.82
N ILE A 83 -22.01 10.19 -10.24
CA ILE A 83 -21.62 8.81 -9.96
C ILE A 83 -21.12 8.71 -8.52
N LYS A 84 -21.69 7.80 -7.76
CA LYS A 84 -21.39 7.59 -6.33
C LYS A 84 -21.16 6.11 -6.06
N VAL A 85 -20.17 5.83 -5.25
CA VAL A 85 -19.89 4.48 -4.75
C VAL A 85 -20.29 4.42 -3.29
N SER A 86 -21.12 3.46 -2.94
CA SER A 86 -21.54 3.26 -1.56
C SER A 86 -20.47 2.54 -0.75
N LYS A 87 -20.48 2.76 0.58
CA LYS A 87 -19.58 2.01 1.46
C LYS A 87 -19.81 0.50 1.34
N SER A 88 -21.05 0.05 1.18
CA SER A 88 -21.38 -1.38 1.06
C SER A 88 -20.80 -2.02 -0.22
N GLU A 89 -20.63 -1.26 -1.30
CA GLU A 89 -19.96 -1.74 -2.52
C GLU A 89 -18.47 -1.90 -2.28
N ILE A 90 -17.84 -0.90 -1.66
CA ILE A 90 -16.42 -0.97 -1.30
C ILE A 90 -16.16 -2.12 -0.35
N ASP A 91 -16.95 -2.25 0.73
CA ASP A 91 -16.78 -3.31 1.73
C ASP A 91 -16.98 -4.71 1.12
N ARG A 92 -17.93 -4.86 0.18
CA ARG A 92 -18.16 -6.13 -0.53
C ARG A 92 -16.97 -6.51 -1.39
N GLU A 93 -16.49 -5.58 -2.22
CA GLU A 93 -15.35 -5.81 -3.10
C GLU A 93 -14.08 -6.10 -2.29
N PHE A 94 -13.89 -5.38 -1.21
CA PHE A 94 -12.80 -5.59 -0.27
C PHE A 94 -12.83 -7.00 0.33
N LEU A 95 -14.01 -7.47 0.78
CA LEU A 95 -14.17 -8.83 1.31
C LEU A 95 -13.86 -9.91 0.27
N LEU A 96 -14.32 -9.74 -0.97
CA LEU A 96 -14.05 -10.69 -2.05
C LEU A 96 -12.55 -10.75 -2.37
N ILE A 97 -11.90 -9.58 -2.50
CA ILE A 97 -10.45 -9.52 -2.73
C ILE A 97 -9.70 -10.16 -1.58
N LYS A 98 -10.07 -9.82 -0.35
CA LYS A 98 -9.45 -10.33 0.88
C LYS A 98 -9.54 -11.84 1.01
N ALA A 99 -10.70 -12.42 0.65
CA ALA A 99 -10.92 -13.87 0.76
C ALA A 99 -10.16 -14.68 -0.30
N VAL A 100 -9.79 -14.08 -1.44
CA VAL A 100 -9.22 -14.79 -2.61
C VAL A 100 -7.74 -14.47 -2.81
N ASN A 101 -7.28 -13.31 -2.34
CA ASN A 101 -5.94 -12.80 -2.67
C ASN A 101 -5.02 -12.77 -1.45
N ASN A 102 -4.12 -13.75 -1.35
CA ASN A 102 -3.12 -13.80 -0.29
C ASN A 102 -2.06 -12.68 -0.41
N SER A 103 -1.79 -12.15 -1.61
CA SER A 103 -0.83 -11.05 -1.82
C SER A 103 -1.25 -9.72 -1.18
N PHE A 104 -2.50 -9.62 -0.73
CA PHE A 104 -3.01 -8.50 0.06
C PHE A 104 -2.15 -8.19 1.30
N TYR A 105 -1.48 -9.20 1.87
CA TYR A 105 -0.71 -9.11 3.10
C TYR A 105 0.80 -9.10 2.89
N GLU A 106 1.28 -9.27 1.65
CA GLU A 106 2.70 -9.21 1.32
C GLU A 106 3.24 -7.77 1.37
N ASP A 107 2.36 -6.76 1.26
CA ASP A 107 2.73 -5.35 1.38
C ASP A 107 2.39 -4.80 2.77
N GLU A 108 3.35 -4.90 3.69
CA GLU A 108 3.23 -4.35 5.05
C GLU A 108 3.02 -2.82 5.09
N HIS A 109 3.14 -2.14 3.94
CA HIS A 109 3.06 -0.69 3.84
C HIS A 109 1.70 -0.19 3.39
N THR A 110 0.85 -1.05 2.82
CA THR A 110 -0.48 -0.64 2.35
C THR A 110 -1.55 -0.88 3.40
N THR A 111 -2.15 0.18 3.88
CA THR A 111 -3.22 0.13 4.88
C THR A 111 -4.56 -0.33 4.28
N GLU A 112 -5.45 -0.87 5.11
CA GLU A 112 -6.83 -1.20 4.70
C GLU A 112 -7.55 -0.01 4.05
N LYS A 113 -7.30 1.20 4.57
CA LYS A 113 -7.88 2.43 4.01
C LYS A 113 -7.38 2.69 2.58
N GLU A 114 -6.10 2.51 2.32
CA GLU A 114 -5.53 2.70 0.98
C GLU A 114 -6.10 1.68 -0.01
N TRP A 115 -6.32 0.43 0.42
CA TRP A 115 -7.03 -0.58 -0.37
C TRP A 115 -8.47 -0.16 -0.68
N GLN A 116 -9.21 0.31 0.32
CA GLN A 116 -10.57 0.80 0.12
C GLN A 116 -10.63 2.02 -0.80
N ASP A 117 -9.68 2.94 -0.69
CA ASP A 117 -9.55 4.10 -1.58
C ASP A 117 -9.24 3.65 -3.03
N GLN A 118 -8.39 2.63 -3.21
CA GLN A 118 -8.09 2.05 -4.54
C GLN A 118 -9.31 1.35 -5.14
N ILE A 119 -10.04 0.56 -4.34
CA ILE A 119 -11.30 -0.08 -4.75
C ILE A 119 -12.31 0.97 -5.20
N ARG A 120 -12.49 2.03 -4.39
CA ARG A 120 -13.37 3.14 -4.73
C ARG A 120 -12.97 3.79 -6.04
N TYR A 121 -11.69 4.05 -6.26
CA TYR A 121 -11.17 4.59 -7.53
C TYR A 121 -11.49 3.67 -8.70
N ASN A 122 -11.26 2.37 -8.57
CA ASN A 122 -11.50 1.39 -9.62
C ASN A 122 -12.99 1.32 -10.01
N ILE A 123 -13.90 1.30 -9.02
CA ILE A 123 -15.34 1.30 -9.27
C ILE A 123 -15.77 2.60 -9.99
N LEU A 124 -15.29 3.77 -9.53
CA LEU A 124 -15.60 5.03 -10.19
C LEU A 124 -15.09 5.09 -11.64
N LEU A 125 -13.87 4.60 -11.87
CA LEU A 125 -13.29 4.53 -13.20
C LEU A 125 -14.09 3.60 -14.12
N GLU A 126 -14.44 2.41 -13.64
CA GLU A 126 -15.27 1.44 -14.36
C GLU A 126 -16.62 2.05 -14.74
N GLU A 127 -17.32 2.68 -13.79
CA GLU A 127 -18.61 3.33 -14.04
C GLU A 127 -18.49 4.45 -15.07
N LEU A 128 -17.44 5.27 -15.02
CA LEU A 128 -17.19 6.34 -15.98
C LEU A 128 -16.93 5.81 -17.39
N LEU A 129 -16.13 4.77 -17.51
CA LEU A 129 -15.78 4.18 -18.80
C LEU A 129 -16.95 3.44 -19.44
N THR A 130 -17.82 2.86 -18.62
CA THR A 130 -18.92 1.99 -19.06
C THR A 130 -20.29 2.66 -19.08
N ARG A 131 -20.40 3.93 -18.68
CA ARG A 131 -21.67 4.65 -18.51
C ARG A 131 -22.59 4.66 -19.73
N ASP A 132 -22.00 4.63 -20.94
CA ASP A 132 -22.72 4.67 -22.22
C ASP A 132 -22.99 3.27 -22.81
N ILE A 133 -22.72 2.21 -22.05
CA ILE A 133 -22.91 0.83 -22.48
C ILE A 133 -24.12 0.23 -21.78
N ASP A 134 -25.12 -0.12 -22.56
CA ASP A 134 -26.33 -0.77 -22.07
C ASP A 134 -26.15 -2.29 -22.00
N ILE A 135 -26.27 -2.86 -20.81
CA ILE A 135 -26.26 -4.30 -20.58
C ILE A 135 -27.64 -4.75 -20.12
N SER A 136 -28.24 -5.71 -20.86
CA SER A 136 -29.56 -6.18 -20.51
C SER A 136 -29.59 -6.95 -19.17
N ASN A 137 -30.72 -6.83 -18.43
CA ASN A 137 -30.89 -7.56 -17.18
C ASN A 137 -30.86 -9.10 -17.37
N SER A 138 -31.26 -9.59 -18.54
CA SER A 138 -31.17 -11.02 -18.90
C SER A 138 -29.73 -11.48 -19.03
N GLU A 139 -28.88 -10.67 -19.64
CA GLU A 139 -27.45 -10.94 -19.81
C GLU A 139 -26.72 -10.94 -18.47
N MET A 140 -26.94 -9.94 -17.62
CA MET A 140 -26.39 -9.88 -16.27
C MET A 140 -26.80 -11.07 -15.40
N LYS A 141 -28.09 -11.49 -15.45
CA LYS A 141 -28.55 -12.70 -14.74
C LYS A 141 -27.90 -13.98 -15.28
N SER A 142 -27.76 -14.07 -16.62
CA SER A 142 -27.06 -15.20 -17.24
C SER A 142 -25.59 -15.26 -16.79
N PHE A 143 -24.92 -14.12 -16.76
CA PHE A 143 -23.54 -14.00 -16.30
C PHE A 143 -23.43 -14.44 -14.83
N TYR A 144 -24.25 -13.90 -13.94
CA TYR A 144 -24.28 -14.30 -12.54
C TYR A 144 -24.46 -15.81 -12.35
N ASN A 145 -25.42 -16.40 -13.07
CA ASN A 145 -25.72 -17.83 -12.94
C ASN A 145 -24.59 -18.74 -13.42
N LYS A 146 -23.79 -18.27 -14.37
CA LYS A 146 -22.63 -19.00 -14.93
C LYS A 146 -21.37 -18.85 -14.10
N ASN A 147 -21.28 -17.78 -13.31
CA ASN A 147 -20.06 -17.38 -12.59
C ASN A 147 -20.37 -17.15 -11.09
N LYS A 148 -21.23 -17.99 -10.49
CA LYS A 148 -21.62 -17.83 -9.07
C LYS A 148 -20.44 -17.89 -8.12
N GLU A 149 -19.44 -18.68 -8.47
CA GLU A 149 -18.20 -18.85 -7.71
C GLU A 149 -17.42 -17.54 -7.53
N LEU A 150 -17.58 -16.57 -8.45
CA LEU A 150 -16.95 -15.24 -8.32
C LEU A 150 -17.59 -14.36 -7.22
N TYR A 151 -18.78 -14.74 -6.78
CA TYR A 151 -19.58 -13.95 -5.83
C TYR A 151 -19.84 -14.69 -4.52
N GLN A 152 -18.93 -15.60 -4.18
CA GLN A 152 -18.98 -16.33 -2.93
C GLN A 152 -17.57 -16.64 -2.45
N PHE A 153 -17.44 -16.87 -1.15
CA PHE A 153 -16.26 -17.45 -0.53
C PHE A 153 -16.67 -18.32 0.65
N ASP A 154 -15.85 -19.31 0.94
CA ASP A 154 -16.04 -20.23 2.05
C ASP A 154 -15.50 -19.66 3.36
N ASP A 155 -15.79 -20.33 4.50
CA ASP A 155 -15.14 -20.01 5.77
C ASP A 155 -13.63 -20.01 5.57
N SER A 156 -13.00 -18.86 5.85
CA SER A 156 -11.58 -18.63 5.62
C SER A 156 -10.93 -18.11 6.90
N TYR A 157 -9.69 -18.54 7.13
CA TYR A 157 -8.94 -18.28 8.35
C TYR A 157 -7.59 -17.69 7.98
N ARG A 158 -7.28 -16.48 8.42
CA ARG A 158 -5.92 -15.94 8.31
C ARG A 158 -5.09 -16.53 9.44
N ILE A 159 -4.10 -17.33 9.06
CA ILE A 159 -3.29 -18.10 9.99
C ILE A 159 -1.83 -17.71 9.85
N ARG A 160 -1.15 -17.54 10.97
CA ARG A 160 0.31 -17.58 11.05
C ARG A 160 0.75 -18.91 11.60
N HIS A 161 1.94 -19.37 11.23
CA HIS A 161 2.51 -20.60 11.78
C HIS A 161 4.00 -20.48 12.11
N ILE A 162 4.43 -21.25 13.08
CA ILE A 162 5.83 -21.50 13.42
C ILE A 162 6.04 -22.99 13.30
N VAL A 163 6.84 -23.44 12.34
CA VAL A 163 7.14 -24.86 12.14
C VAL A 163 8.53 -25.14 12.68
N VAL A 164 8.64 -26.19 13.50
CA VAL A 164 9.89 -26.65 14.11
C VAL A 164 10.05 -28.16 13.93
N LYS A 165 11.23 -28.70 14.22
CA LYS A 165 11.57 -30.09 13.89
C LYS A 165 10.83 -31.12 14.74
N ASP A 166 10.65 -30.84 16.03
CA ASP A 166 10.14 -31.78 16.99
C ASP A 166 9.18 -31.11 18.00
N GLU A 167 8.53 -31.92 18.80
CA GLU A 167 7.53 -31.48 19.77
C GLU A 167 8.15 -30.68 20.93
N GLU A 168 9.38 -30.99 21.31
CA GLU A 168 10.08 -30.31 22.39
C GLU A 168 10.37 -28.85 21.98
N GLU A 169 10.90 -28.63 20.78
CA GLU A 169 11.09 -27.30 20.20
C GLU A 169 9.76 -26.52 20.11
N ALA A 170 8.65 -27.18 19.74
CA ALA A 170 7.34 -26.52 19.67
C ALA A 170 6.80 -26.12 21.05
N ARG A 171 7.05 -26.91 22.07
CA ARG A 171 6.70 -26.56 23.47
C ARG A 171 7.58 -25.41 24.00
N GLU A 172 8.81 -25.27 23.53
CA GLU A 172 9.64 -24.09 23.83
C GLU A 172 9.08 -22.84 23.16
N VAL A 173 8.64 -22.93 21.89
CA VAL A 173 7.95 -21.83 21.19
C VAL A 173 6.74 -21.36 22.00
N LEU A 174 5.87 -22.29 22.46
CA LEU A 174 4.71 -21.94 23.29
C LEU A 174 5.12 -21.19 24.56
N LYS A 175 6.16 -21.66 25.29
CA LYS A 175 6.66 -20.97 26.48
C LYS A 175 7.19 -19.55 26.19
N GLU A 176 7.81 -19.32 25.03
CA GLU A 176 8.29 -17.98 24.65
C GLU A 176 7.12 -17.04 24.34
N LEU A 177 6.07 -17.55 23.68
CA LEU A 177 4.86 -16.77 23.42
C LEU A 177 4.14 -16.44 24.73
N GLU A 178 3.98 -17.41 25.65
CA GLU A 178 3.44 -17.18 27.01
C GLU A 178 4.30 -16.18 27.79
N GLY A 179 5.60 -16.15 27.55
CA GLY A 179 6.55 -15.21 28.12
C GLY A 179 6.44 -13.78 27.56
N GLY A 180 5.57 -13.57 26.57
CA GLY A 180 5.29 -12.25 25.97
C GLY A 180 6.12 -11.91 24.72
N SER A 181 6.81 -12.89 24.12
CA SER A 181 7.45 -12.69 22.82
C SER A 181 6.38 -12.56 21.73
N SER A 182 6.61 -11.71 20.72
CA SER A 182 5.68 -11.63 19.60
C SER A 182 5.76 -12.86 18.70
N PHE A 183 4.63 -13.29 18.16
CA PHE A 183 4.55 -14.46 17.28
C PHE A 183 5.46 -14.28 16.05
N GLU A 184 5.48 -13.08 15.49
CA GLU A 184 6.29 -12.72 14.33
C GLU A 184 7.79 -12.87 14.60
N ALA A 185 8.25 -12.38 15.75
CA ALA A 185 9.66 -12.49 16.14
C ALA A 185 10.09 -13.95 16.33
N VAL A 186 9.27 -14.75 17.02
CA VAL A 186 9.54 -16.17 17.23
C VAL A 186 9.48 -16.94 15.91
N ALA A 187 8.54 -16.60 15.00
CA ALA A 187 8.48 -17.19 13.67
C ALA A 187 9.74 -16.90 12.86
N ALA A 188 10.21 -15.66 12.85
CA ALA A 188 11.42 -15.24 12.13
C ALA A 188 12.68 -15.96 12.67
N GLU A 189 12.76 -16.18 13.98
CA GLU A 189 13.93 -16.78 14.65
C GLU A 189 13.93 -18.31 14.56
N ARG A 190 12.79 -18.96 14.85
CA ARG A 190 12.73 -20.42 15.08
C ARG A 190 12.10 -21.22 13.97
N SER A 191 11.25 -20.62 13.11
CA SER A 191 10.53 -21.41 12.12
C SER A 191 11.47 -21.98 11.06
N THR A 192 11.28 -23.25 10.76
CA THR A 192 11.96 -23.96 9.67
C THR A 192 11.33 -23.68 8.31
N ASP A 193 10.12 -23.14 8.27
CA ASP A 193 9.50 -22.63 7.04
C ASP A 193 10.11 -21.31 6.62
N ARG A 194 11.02 -21.37 5.64
CA ARG A 194 11.76 -20.22 5.14
C ARG A 194 10.94 -19.31 4.23
N TYR A 195 9.78 -19.73 3.77
CA TYR A 195 8.91 -18.92 2.92
C TYR A 195 8.13 -17.91 3.73
N THR A 196 7.56 -18.34 4.85
CA THR A 196 6.70 -17.48 5.67
C THR A 196 7.42 -16.86 6.88
N SER A 197 8.51 -17.45 7.37
CA SER A 197 9.22 -16.95 8.56
C SER A 197 9.67 -15.49 8.46
N PRO A 198 10.17 -14.96 7.31
CA PRO A 198 10.52 -13.55 7.20
C PRO A 198 9.32 -12.60 7.31
N TYR A 199 8.11 -13.13 7.08
CA TYR A 199 6.84 -12.42 7.16
C TYR A 199 6.04 -12.79 8.43
N GLY A 200 6.75 -13.18 9.50
CA GLY A 200 6.12 -13.54 10.76
C GLY A 200 5.29 -14.83 10.73
N GLY A 201 5.55 -15.71 9.77
CA GLY A 201 4.84 -16.97 9.59
C GLY A 201 3.46 -16.85 8.92
N ASP A 202 3.14 -15.73 8.29
CA ASP A 202 1.82 -15.47 7.70
C ASP A 202 1.56 -16.35 6.46
N LEU A 203 0.48 -17.14 6.52
CA LEU A 203 0.00 -17.97 5.41
C LEU A 203 -1.09 -17.28 4.58
N GLY A 204 -1.52 -16.09 5.00
CA GLY A 204 -2.70 -15.44 4.47
C GLY A 204 -4.00 -16.15 4.85
N PHE A 205 -5.06 -15.93 4.08
CA PHE A 205 -6.33 -16.65 4.27
C PHE A 205 -6.27 -18.04 3.65
N VAL A 206 -6.63 -19.02 4.45
CA VAL A 206 -6.70 -20.43 4.07
C VAL A 206 -8.09 -20.99 4.35
N THR A 207 -8.49 -21.97 3.57
CA THR A 207 -9.79 -22.66 3.66
C THR A 207 -9.59 -24.17 3.75
N GLU A 208 -10.66 -24.93 3.97
CA GLU A 208 -10.60 -26.40 3.89
C GLU A 208 -10.16 -26.94 2.52
N ALA A 209 -10.34 -26.14 1.47
CA ALA A 209 -9.95 -26.48 0.09
C ALA A 209 -8.53 -26.04 -0.27
N SER A 210 -7.81 -25.36 0.63
CA SER A 210 -6.45 -24.88 0.35
C SER A 210 -5.48 -26.05 0.24
N ASP A 211 -4.84 -26.18 -0.93
CA ASP A 211 -3.77 -27.15 -1.14
C ASP A 211 -2.58 -26.81 -0.22
N ASN A 212 -1.87 -27.84 0.26
CA ASN A 212 -0.68 -27.73 1.10
C ASN A 212 -0.88 -27.17 2.53
N ILE A 213 -2.11 -26.91 2.96
CA ILE A 213 -2.41 -26.55 4.36
C ILE A 213 -2.87 -27.80 5.11
N PRO A 214 -2.22 -28.17 6.22
CA PRO A 214 -2.69 -29.30 7.03
C PRO A 214 -4.12 -29.06 7.52
N SER A 215 -5.01 -30.03 7.35
CA SER A 215 -6.39 -29.91 7.83
C SER A 215 -6.47 -29.64 9.35
N ALA A 216 -5.48 -30.10 10.11
CA ALA A 216 -5.36 -29.81 11.53
C ALA A 216 -5.25 -28.31 11.84
N TYR A 217 -4.69 -27.48 10.92
CA TYR A 217 -4.65 -26.03 11.10
C TYR A 217 -6.06 -25.43 11.07
N ILE A 218 -6.88 -25.91 10.13
CA ILE A 218 -8.25 -25.41 9.99
C ILE A 218 -9.10 -25.83 11.19
N GLU A 219 -8.96 -27.08 11.63
CA GLU A 219 -9.68 -27.57 12.83
C GLU A 219 -9.31 -26.78 14.08
N GLU A 220 -8.03 -26.48 14.27
CA GLU A 220 -7.56 -25.67 15.40
C GLU A 220 -8.05 -24.22 15.26
N ALA A 221 -7.91 -23.60 14.08
CA ALA A 221 -8.34 -22.22 13.84
C ALA A 221 -9.83 -21.99 14.07
N LYS A 222 -10.68 -23.02 13.88
CA LYS A 222 -12.11 -22.94 14.19
C LYS A 222 -12.36 -22.67 15.68
N THR A 223 -11.49 -23.15 16.56
CA THR A 223 -11.64 -23.09 18.02
C THR A 223 -11.04 -21.81 18.61
N LEU A 224 -9.98 -21.25 17.99
CA LEU A 224 -9.28 -20.06 18.46
C LEU A 224 -10.11 -18.78 18.30
N ASN A 225 -9.90 -17.80 19.16
CA ASN A 225 -10.29 -16.41 18.90
C ASN A 225 -9.19 -15.66 18.13
N GLU A 226 -9.53 -14.50 17.60
CA GLU A 226 -8.53 -13.67 16.91
C GLU A 226 -7.38 -13.30 17.85
N ASP A 227 -6.16 -13.35 17.33
CA ASP A 227 -4.87 -13.18 18.01
C ASP A 227 -4.50 -14.30 19.00
N GLU A 228 -5.35 -15.32 19.22
CA GLU A 228 -4.99 -16.50 19.98
C GLU A 228 -4.13 -17.47 19.16
N TRP A 229 -3.30 -18.25 19.85
CA TRP A 229 -2.50 -19.34 19.27
C TRP A 229 -2.88 -20.70 19.87
N SER A 230 -2.50 -21.77 19.16
CA SER A 230 -2.75 -23.16 19.62
C SER A 230 -2.06 -23.42 20.96
N GLU A 231 -2.79 -24.01 21.91
CA GLU A 231 -2.25 -24.34 23.23
C GLU A 231 -1.29 -25.54 23.20
N GLU A 232 -1.44 -26.42 22.19
CA GLU A 232 -0.63 -27.61 22.01
C GLU A 232 0.05 -27.62 20.63
N PRO A 233 1.24 -28.25 20.50
CA PRO A 233 1.89 -28.46 19.23
C PRO A 233 1.06 -29.30 18.26
N ILE A 234 0.91 -28.83 17.03
CA ILE A 234 0.21 -29.51 15.95
C ILE A 234 1.21 -30.32 15.14
N LYS A 235 1.03 -31.64 15.04
CA LYS A 235 1.89 -32.50 14.22
C LYS A 235 1.64 -32.25 12.73
N VAL A 236 2.71 -31.98 11.99
CA VAL A 236 2.70 -31.78 10.53
C VAL A 236 3.68 -32.74 9.84
N SER A 237 3.68 -32.79 8.51
CA SER A 237 4.48 -33.73 7.74
C SER A 237 6.00 -33.58 7.95
N ASN A 238 6.46 -32.35 8.25
CA ASN A 238 7.88 -32.00 8.38
C ASN A 238 8.27 -31.57 9.82
N GLY A 239 7.46 -31.89 10.83
CA GLY A 239 7.75 -31.58 12.23
C GLY A 239 6.51 -31.28 13.03
N TYR A 240 6.57 -30.22 13.80
CA TYR A 240 5.46 -29.70 14.63
C TYR A 240 5.27 -28.21 14.37
N ALA A 241 4.04 -27.75 14.52
CA ALA A 241 3.69 -26.37 14.32
C ALA A 241 2.93 -25.79 15.52
N VAL A 242 3.12 -24.51 15.76
CA VAL A 242 2.23 -23.66 16.55
C VAL A 242 1.57 -22.70 15.57
N ILE A 243 0.26 -22.55 15.63
CA ILE A 243 -0.48 -21.61 14.78
C ILE A 243 -1.06 -20.48 15.60
N GLN A 244 -1.22 -19.30 14.96
CA GLN A 244 -1.98 -18.18 15.50
C GLN A 244 -3.09 -17.83 14.51
N LEU A 245 -4.30 -17.62 15.02
CA LEU A 245 -5.40 -17.09 14.23
C LEU A 245 -5.35 -15.56 14.23
N LYS A 246 -5.33 -14.96 13.04
CA LYS A 246 -5.35 -13.49 12.91
C LYS A 246 -6.73 -12.94 12.58
N GLU A 247 -7.49 -13.66 11.79
CA GLU A 247 -8.82 -13.22 11.36
C GLU A 247 -9.68 -14.40 10.89
N LYS A 248 -11.02 -14.30 11.07
CA LYS A 248 -12.00 -15.23 10.52
C LYS A 248 -12.92 -14.52 9.55
N LEU A 249 -13.04 -15.01 8.33
CA LEU A 249 -14.08 -14.62 7.39
C LEU A 249 -15.11 -15.75 7.29
N LYS A 250 -16.36 -15.43 7.62
CA LYS A 250 -17.47 -16.36 7.48
C LYS A 250 -17.90 -16.49 6.04
N ALA A 251 -18.15 -17.72 5.62
CA ALA A 251 -18.67 -18.04 4.29
C ALA A 251 -19.82 -17.09 3.91
N ARG A 252 -19.77 -16.58 2.70
CA ARG A 252 -20.80 -15.68 2.19
C ARG A 252 -21.02 -15.89 0.71
N THR A 253 -22.29 -15.91 0.32
CA THR A 253 -22.72 -15.84 -1.09
C THR A 253 -23.48 -14.53 -1.27
N PHE A 254 -23.02 -13.70 -2.18
CA PHE A 254 -23.71 -12.48 -2.56
C PHE A 254 -24.79 -12.79 -3.57
N SER A 255 -26.00 -12.32 -3.33
CA SER A 255 -27.12 -12.45 -4.27
C SER A 255 -26.91 -11.63 -5.53
N TYR A 256 -27.60 -11.98 -6.61
CA TYR A 256 -27.62 -11.17 -7.83
C TYR A 256 -27.93 -9.69 -7.58
N ALA A 257 -28.85 -9.39 -6.66
CA ALA A 257 -29.24 -8.02 -6.36
C ALA A 257 -28.08 -7.21 -5.71
N GLU A 258 -27.23 -7.87 -4.91
CA GLU A 258 -26.07 -7.23 -4.26
C GLU A 258 -24.92 -6.96 -5.23
N VAL A 259 -24.75 -7.79 -6.28
CA VAL A 259 -23.61 -7.71 -7.22
C VAL A 259 -24.00 -7.25 -8.63
N LYS A 260 -25.26 -6.82 -8.82
CA LYS A 260 -25.80 -6.47 -10.14
C LYS A 260 -25.00 -5.38 -10.84
N ASP A 261 -24.62 -4.32 -10.12
CA ASP A 261 -23.89 -3.19 -10.68
C ASP A 261 -22.45 -3.60 -11.02
N GLN A 262 -21.80 -4.38 -10.16
CA GLN A 262 -20.50 -4.99 -10.44
C GLN A 262 -20.53 -5.87 -11.70
N ILE A 263 -21.57 -6.72 -11.86
CA ILE A 263 -21.74 -7.56 -13.07
C ILE A 263 -21.91 -6.71 -14.32
N ARG A 264 -22.70 -5.63 -14.22
CA ARG A 264 -22.87 -4.69 -15.32
C ARG A 264 -21.54 -4.12 -15.79
N GLY A 265 -20.74 -3.62 -14.82
CA GLY A 265 -19.43 -3.08 -15.08
C GLY A 265 -18.48 -4.10 -15.70
N GLN A 266 -18.38 -5.30 -15.14
CA GLN A 266 -17.55 -6.37 -15.69
C GLN A 266 -17.88 -6.68 -17.16
N ILE A 267 -19.16 -6.89 -17.49
CA ILE A 267 -19.58 -7.19 -18.86
C ILE A 267 -19.27 -6.01 -19.80
N ALA A 268 -19.53 -4.79 -19.34
CA ALA A 268 -19.28 -3.60 -20.13
C ALA A 268 -17.79 -3.34 -20.35
N MET A 269 -16.93 -3.57 -19.34
CA MET A 269 -15.48 -3.50 -19.47
C MET A 269 -14.95 -4.55 -20.46
N ASP A 270 -15.46 -5.77 -20.40
CA ASP A 270 -15.12 -6.82 -21.39
C ASP A 270 -15.45 -6.39 -22.83
N GLN A 271 -16.59 -5.70 -23.03
CA GLN A 271 -16.96 -5.16 -24.35
C GLN A 271 -16.06 -4.02 -24.83
N LEU A 272 -15.52 -3.21 -23.89
CA LEU A 272 -14.58 -2.13 -24.21
C LEU A 272 -13.20 -2.66 -24.60
N GLY A 273 -12.75 -3.73 -23.96
CA GLY A 273 -11.43 -4.33 -24.15
C GLY A 273 -10.30 -3.31 -23.98
N ASP A 274 -9.34 -3.28 -24.89
CA ASP A 274 -8.15 -2.40 -24.82
C ASP A 274 -8.46 -0.89 -24.85
N LYS A 275 -9.71 -0.49 -25.12
CA LYS A 275 -10.14 0.91 -25.09
C LYS A 275 -10.45 1.39 -23.66
N ALA A 276 -10.56 0.49 -22.71
CA ALA A 276 -10.86 0.77 -21.31
C ALA A 276 -9.66 1.39 -20.58
N THR A 277 -9.34 2.65 -20.88
CA THR A 277 -8.20 3.36 -20.27
C THR A 277 -8.62 4.73 -19.77
N VAL A 278 -8.14 5.12 -18.59
CA VAL A 278 -8.42 6.43 -17.99
C VAL A 278 -8.01 7.59 -18.89
N LYS A 279 -7.01 7.41 -19.76
CA LYS A 279 -6.58 8.44 -20.72
C LYS A 279 -7.68 8.86 -21.71
N THR A 280 -8.65 8.00 -21.99
CA THR A 280 -9.80 8.36 -22.83
C THR A 280 -10.66 9.44 -22.18
N LEU A 281 -10.64 9.54 -20.85
CA LEU A 281 -11.37 10.55 -20.07
C LEU A 281 -10.65 11.90 -19.98
N TRP A 282 -9.36 11.97 -20.29
CA TRP A 282 -8.57 13.21 -20.16
C TRP A 282 -9.11 14.34 -21.00
N LYS A 283 -9.59 14.04 -22.22
CA LYS A 283 -10.19 15.06 -23.10
C LYS A 283 -11.46 15.64 -22.50
N GLU A 284 -12.30 14.82 -21.87
CA GLU A 284 -13.53 15.27 -21.23
C GLU A 284 -13.26 16.12 -19.98
N ALA A 285 -12.17 15.82 -19.28
CA ALA A 285 -11.70 16.55 -18.11
C ALA A 285 -10.84 17.79 -18.44
N ASP A 286 -10.60 18.08 -19.72
CA ASP A 286 -9.77 19.20 -20.22
C ASP A 286 -8.35 19.18 -19.59
N VAL A 287 -7.71 18.00 -19.58
CA VAL A 287 -6.38 17.83 -18.98
C VAL A 287 -5.30 18.54 -19.82
N SER A 288 -4.56 19.40 -19.14
CA SER A 288 -3.30 19.97 -19.63
C SER A 288 -2.21 19.67 -18.63
N TRP A 289 -1.06 19.15 -19.06
CA TRP A 289 0.00 18.75 -18.14
C TRP A 289 1.40 19.03 -18.67
N PHE A 290 2.38 19.02 -17.78
CA PHE A 290 3.76 19.42 -18.05
C PHE A 290 4.44 18.57 -19.13
N TYR A 291 4.19 17.24 -19.13
CA TYR A 291 4.77 16.29 -20.09
C TYR A 291 3.89 16.07 -21.34
N GLY A 292 2.80 16.81 -21.49
CA GLY A 292 1.93 16.75 -22.66
C GLY A 292 2.60 17.34 -23.90
N GLU A 293 2.16 16.91 -25.09
CA GLU A 293 2.55 17.59 -26.33
C GLU A 293 2.12 19.05 -26.22
N LYS A 294 3.07 19.96 -26.42
CA LYS A 294 2.74 21.39 -26.56
C LYS A 294 1.81 21.51 -27.76
N SER A 295 0.53 21.76 -27.52
CA SER A 295 -0.41 22.13 -28.55
C SER A 295 0.21 23.33 -29.28
N THR A 296 0.80 23.07 -30.42
CA THR A 296 1.16 24.14 -31.33
C THR A 296 -0.14 24.80 -31.79
N LYS A 297 -0.47 25.94 -31.17
CA LYS A 297 -1.47 26.87 -31.65
C LYS A 297 -0.99 27.52 -32.93
#